data_66d0c4573643dd8f3c99e492d7073d7f
#
_entry.id   66d0c4573643dd8f3c99e492d7073d7f
#
_cell.length_a   1.000
_cell.length_b   1.000
_cell.length_c   1.000
_cell.angle_alpha   90.00
_cell.angle_beta   90.00
_cell.angle_gamma   90.00
#
_symmetry.space_group_name_H-M   'P 1'
#
loop_
_entity.id
_entity.type
_entity.pdbx_description
1 polymer ?
#
loop_
_entity_poly.entity_id
_entity_poly.type
_entity_poly.pdbx_seq_one_letter_code
_entity_poly.pdbx_strand_id
1 'polypeptide(L)'
;MKILPSSEYDQILKYSVYWLAISIVIGVVAGLASTLIFVAFDISNKVRSLHHWLIYFLPFVGFGIGYLIKKYGSPIERGTHLLIDEIHQPKSFIPKRMSPIIFITSILTQLFGGSAGREAPAVQLSGALIDHLSHILKISEDNRKICLIASIGAGFAGVFGLPLAGAIYGLEITALGNLRYSAIFPCFVSALIASAIPELFEIIHPHVFYVISEFPAIHFGTLMSLIAAGLIFGLVARFFIASIHFASDFFYKYVRYLPLRTMVGGIVIMLLTVFTAHQQYNGLGTDKIISSFYVPIEFYDFFNKTIFTAITLGSGFKGGEITPLFYVGATLGNALGAVLNLPISLLAGLGLVSLFSGASKAPLTSIILAVELFGMNVATYAIITCLLAALFSGNCGLYRRKKLMD
;
A
#
# COMPACT_ATOMS: atom_id res chain seq x y z
N MET A 1 11.02 43.95 -4.74
CA MET A 1 11.12 42.64 -5.41
C MET A 1 12.40 42.69 -6.25
N LYS A 2 13.50 42.06 -5.80
CA LYS A 2 14.73 41.99 -6.57
C LYS A 2 14.50 41.04 -7.76
N ILE A 3 14.58 41.57 -8.96
CA ILE A 3 14.56 40.79 -10.19
C ILE A 3 15.86 39.99 -10.20
N LEU A 4 15.78 38.65 -10.24
CA LEU A 4 16.95 37.78 -10.32
C LEU A 4 17.74 38.06 -11.60
N PRO A 5 19.06 37.89 -11.61
CA PRO A 5 19.87 38.02 -12.83
C PRO A 5 19.41 37.02 -13.90
N SER A 6 19.50 37.42 -15.18
CA SER A 6 19.08 36.57 -16.32
C SER A 6 19.73 35.19 -16.33
N SER A 7 20.96 35.07 -15.85
CA SER A 7 21.66 33.78 -15.71
C SER A 7 21.03 32.81 -14.67
N GLU A 8 20.42 33.35 -13.63
CA GLU A 8 19.71 32.51 -12.62
C GLU A 8 18.36 32.01 -13.15
N TYR A 9 17.63 32.85 -13.90
CA TYR A 9 16.39 32.43 -14.59
C TYR A 9 16.64 31.30 -15.58
N ASP A 10 17.71 31.37 -16.37
CA ASP A 10 18.09 30.33 -17.33
C ASP A 10 18.42 28.98 -16.62
N GLN A 11 19.08 29.04 -15.47
CA GLN A 11 19.38 27.85 -14.68
C GLN A 11 18.12 27.23 -14.09
N ILE A 12 17.23 28.04 -13.50
CA ILE A 12 15.95 27.58 -12.96
C ILE A 12 15.09 26.97 -14.07
N LEU A 13 15.02 27.61 -15.24
CA LEU A 13 14.25 27.13 -16.38
C LEU A 13 14.77 25.77 -16.86
N LYS A 14 16.08 25.63 -17.05
CA LYS A 14 16.71 24.35 -17.47
C LYS A 14 16.46 23.25 -16.46
N TYR A 15 16.56 23.55 -15.17
CA TYR A 15 16.28 22.61 -14.10
C TYR A 15 14.80 22.17 -14.12
N SER A 16 13.89 23.12 -14.25
CA SER A 16 12.44 22.85 -14.27
C SER A 16 12.04 22.03 -15.49
N VAL A 17 12.54 22.36 -16.69
CA VAL A 17 12.27 21.59 -17.92
C VAL A 17 12.85 20.19 -17.84
N TYR A 18 14.05 20.02 -17.31
CA TYR A 18 14.67 18.72 -17.10
C TYR A 18 13.81 17.82 -16.19
N TRP A 19 13.43 18.34 -15.02
CA TRP A 19 12.60 17.58 -14.09
C TRP A 19 11.17 17.37 -14.57
N LEU A 20 10.61 18.30 -15.32
CA LEU A 20 9.30 18.10 -15.95
C LEU A 20 9.34 16.93 -16.93
N ALA A 21 10.33 16.88 -17.82
CA ALA A 21 10.47 15.80 -18.78
C ALA A 21 10.66 14.44 -18.11
N ILE A 22 11.54 14.36 -17.11
CA ILE A 22 11.76 13.13 -16.35
C ILE A 22 10.50 12.71 -15.60
N SER A 23 9.79 13.65 -14.96
CA SER A 23 8.57 13.38 -14.21
C SER A 23 7.44 12.86 -15.09
N ILE A 24 7.33 13.37 -16.33
CA ILE A 24 6.38 12.84 -17.32
C ILE A 24 6.71 11.38 -17.62
N VAL A 25 7.96 11.06 -17.88
CA VAL A 25 8.37 9.66 -18.14
C VAL A 25 8.07 8.76 -16.94
N ILE A 26 8.41 9.21 -15.72
CA ILE A 26 8.11 8.46 -14.49
C ILE A 26 6.60 8.24 -14.37
N GLY A 27 5.80 9.29 -14.54
CA GLY A 27 4.35 9.22 -14.42
C GLY A 27 3.71 8.25 -15.42
N VAL A 28 4.13 8.33 -16.70
CA VAL A 28 3.63 7.41 -17.75
C VAL A 28 4.02 5.96 -17.44
N VAL A 29 5.28 5.70 -17.12
CA VAL A 29 5.74 4.32 -16.83
C VAL A 29 5.06 3.76 -15.59
N ALA A 30 4.96 4.54 -14.51
CA ALA A 30 4.29 4.13 -13.28
C ALA A 30 2.79 3.94 -13.50
N GLY A 31 2.13 4.84 -14.24
CA GLY A 31 0.72 4.73 -14.58
C GLY A 31 0.40 3.48 -15.40
N LEU A 32 1.20 3.19 -16.43
CA LEU A 32 1.05 1.96 -17.22
C LEU A 32 1.30 0.69 -16.38
N ALA A 33 2.32 0.71 -15.51
CA ALA A 33 2.59 -0.40 -14.60
C ALA A 33 1.44 -0.63 -13.62
N SER A 34 0.86 0.44 -13.08
CA SER A 34 -0.30 0.39 -12.17
C SER A 34 -1.56 -0.10 -12.90
N THR A 35 -1.80 0.38 -14.12
CA THR A 35 -2.89 -0.10 -14.99
C THR A 35 -2.78 -1.60 -15.24
N LEU A 36 -1.59 -2.07 -15.61
CA LEU A 36 -1.34 -3.49 -15.86
C LEU A 36 -1.62 -4.35 -14.62
N ILE A 37 -1.14 -3.92 -13.45
CA ILE A 37 -1.42 -4.59 -12.16
C ILE A 37 -2.91 -4.57 -11.86
N PHE A 38 -3.57 -3.43 -12.05
CA PHE A 38 -5.00 -3.28 -11.76
C PHE A 38 -5.84 -4.27 -12.58
N VAL A 39 -5.65 -4.26 -13.90
CA VAL A 39 -6.38 -5.15 -14.82
C VAL A 39 -6.11 -6.63 -14.51
N ALA A 40 -4.84 -6.99 -14.30
CA ALA A 40 -4.48 -8.37 -13.99
C ALA A 40 -5.08 -8.86 -12.67
N PHE A 41 -5.14 -8.00 -11.64
CA PHE A 41 -5.77 -8.34 -10.36
C PHE A 41 -7.29 -8.41 -10.47
N ASP A 42 -7.92 -7.52 -11.25
CA ASP A 42 -9.37 -7.56 -11.49
C ASP A 42 -9.77 -8.85 -12.21
N ILE A 43 -9.06 -9.21 -13.28
CA ILE A 43 -9.26 -10.48 -13.99
C ILE A 43 -9.07 -11.67 -13.03
N SER A 44 -7.99 -11.67 -12.22
CA SER A 44 -7.72 -12.74 -11.27
C SER A 44 -8.84 -12.87 -10.23
N ASN A 45 -9.37 -11.75 -9.77
CA ASN A 45 -10.47 -11.72 -8.81
C ASN A 45 -11.78 -12.26 -9.43
N LYS A 46 -12.11 -11.85 -10.66
CA LYS A 46 -13.25 -12.36 -11.42
C LYS A 46 -13.15 -13.87 -11.68
N VAL A 47 -11.98 -14.36 -12.11
CA VAL A 47 -11.76 -15.79 -12.34
C VAL A 47 -11.90 -16.58 -11.05
N ARG A 48 -11.33 -16.09 -9.94
CA ARG A 48 -11.44 -16.74 -8.64
C ARG A 48 -12.87 -16.77 -8.12
N SER A 49 -13.64 -15.70 -8.29
CA SER A 49 -15.05 -15.66 -7.85
C SER A 49 -15.95 -16.64 -8.61
N LEU A 50 -15.60 -16.97 -9.85
CA LEU A 50 -16.30 -17.99 -10.65
C LEU A 50 -15.81 -19.41 -10.33
N HIS A 51 -14.58 -19.57 -9.84
CA HIS A 51 -13.92 -20.86 -9.65
C HIS A 51 -13.39 -21.02 -8.21
N HIS A 52 -14.31 -21.18 -7.27
CA HIS A 52 -13.98 -21.29 -5.84
C HIS A 52 -12.99 -22.43 -5.51
N TRP A 53 -12.91 -23.46 -6.33
CA TRP A 53 -11.99 -24.59 -6.19
C TRP A 53 -10.50 -24.23 -6.39
N LEU A 54 -10.19 -23.06 -6.99
CA LEU A 54 -8.80 -22.62 -7.18
C LEU A 54 -8.00 -22.55 -5.88
N ILE A 55 -8.65 -22.31 -4.75
CA ILE A 55 -8.00 -22.28 -3.42
C ILE A 55 -7.27 -23.57 -3.07
N TYR A 56 -7.76 -24.73 -3.54
CA TYR A 56 -7.11 -26.01 -3.28
C TYR A 56 -5.74 -26.16 -3.97
N PHE A 57 -5.45 -25.34 -4.96
CA PHE A 57 -4.16 -25.32 -5.64
C PHE A 57 -3.18 -24.29 -5.06
N LEU A 58 -3.62 -23.45 -4.11
CA LEU A 58 -2.76 -22.44 -3.48
C LEU A 58 -1.46 -23.04 -2.90
N PRO A 59 -1.44 -24.25 -2.28
CA PRO A 59 -0.20 -24.86 -1.78
C PRO A 59 0.82 -25.14 -2.90
N PHE A 60 0.37 -25.70 -4.00
CA PHE A 60 1.24 -26.06 -5.14
C PHE A 60 1.77 -24.82 -5.84
N VAL A 61 0.91 -23.83 -6.04
CA VAL A 61 1.27 -22.52 -6.59
C VAL A 61 2.23 -21.80 -5.65
N GLY A 62 2.00 -21.88 -4.34
CA GLY A 62 2.92 -21.36 -3.33
C GLY A 62 4.31 -21.96 -3.47
N PHE A 63 4.42 -23.29 -3.63
CA PHE A 63 5.70 -23.93 -3.90
C PHE A 63 6.37 -23.35 -5.15
N GLY A 64 5.61 -23.19 -6.25
CA GLY A 64 6.11 -22.58 -7.49
C GLY A 64 6.60 -21.14 -7.32
N ILE A 65 5.84 -20.30 -6.61
CA ILE A 65 6.21 -18.92 -6.27
C ILE A 65 7.52 -18.90 -5.47
N GLY A 66 7.61 -19.70 -4.42
CA GLY A 66 8.82 -19.78 -3.60
C GLY A 66 10.04 -20.28 -4.39
N TYR A 67 9.83 -21.23 -5.30
CA TYR A 67 10.88 -21.73 -6.18
C TYR A 67 11.39 -20.67 -7.16
N LEU A 68 10.48 -19.92 -7.80
CA LEU A 68 10.83 -18.82 -8.70
C LEU A 68 11.66 -17.74 -7.98
N ILE A 69 11.20 -17.32 -6.80
CA ILE A 69 11.91 -16.30 -6.01
C ILE A 69 13.28 -16.83 -5.57
N LYS A 70 13.38 -18.06 -5.08
CA LYS A 70 14.64 -18.65 -4.67
C LYS A 70 15.63 -18.78 -5.84
N LYS A 71 15.16 -19.23 -7.01
CA LYS A 71 16.01 -19.47 -8.19
C LYS A 71 16.51 -18.17 -8.81
N TYR A 72 15.66 -17.15 -8.89
CA TYR A 72 15.95 -15.94 -9.68
C TYR A 72 16.28 -14.70 -8.85
N GLY A 73 16.14 -14.73 -7.52
CA GLY A 73 16.56 -13.55 -6.82
C GLY A 73 16.30 -13.43 -5.32
N SER A 74 17.32 -13.68 -4.52
CA SER A 74 17.33 -13.28 -3.12
C SER A 74 17.06 -11.77 -2.89
N PRO A 75 17.50 -10.80 -3.74
CA PRO A 75 17.12 -9.40 -3.59
C PRO A 75 15.62 -9.15 -3.76
N ILE A 76 14.93 -9.92 -4.61
CA ILE A 76 13.50 -9.76 -4.90
C ILE A 76 12.64 -10.12 -3.68
N GLU A 77 13.13 -10.99 -2.78
CA GLU A 77 12.43 -11.33 -1.54
C GLU A 77 12.17 -10.08 -0.68
N ARG A 78 13.05 -9.07 -0.73
CA ARG A 78 12.96 -7.84 0.05
C ARG A 78 11.85 -6.89 -0.41
N GLY A 79 11.33 -7.04 -1.62
CA GLY A 79 10.20 -6.25 -2.13
C GLY A 79 10.42 -4.73 -2.05
N THR A 80 9.46 -4.00 -1.47
CA THR A 80 9.52 -2.54 -1.32
C THR A 80 10.70 -2.07 -0.47
N HIS A 81 11.17 -2.87 0.48
CA HIS A 81 12.37 -2.54 1.26
C HIS A 81 13.63 -2.38 0.39
N LEU A 82 13.74 -3.13 -0.71
CA LEU A 82 14.86 -2.97 -1.64
C LEU A 82 14.88 -1.58 -2.26
N LEU A 83 13.72 -1.05 -2.67
CA LEU A 83 13.59 0.31 -3.21
C LEU A 83 14.03 1.35 -2.19
N ILE A 84 13.53 1.23 -0.96
CA ILE A 84 13.82 2.17 0.13
C ILE A 84 15.31 2.12 0.49
N ASP A 85 15.92 0.94 0.55
CA ASP A 85 17.35 0.80 0.84
C ASP A 85 18.21 1.43 -0.26
N GLU A 86 17.84 1.28 -1.54
CA GLU A 86 18.57 1.91 -2.67
C GLU A 86 18.43 3.44 -2.68
N ILE A 87 17.34 4.00 -2.16
CA ILE A 87 17.19 5.45 -1.99
C ILE A 87 18.14 5.98 -0.91
N HIS A 88 18.30 5.25 0.20
CA HIS A 88 19.12 5.69 1.33
C HIS A 88 20.60 5.33 1.19
N GLN A 89 20.87 4.14 0.73
CA GLN A 89 22.22 3.59 0.58
C GLN A 89 22.33 2.88 -0.78
N PRO A 90 22.48 3.64 -1.87
CA PRO A 90 22.60 3.05 -3.20
C PRO A 90 23.82 2.15 -3.25
N LYS A 91 23.61 0.88 -3.58
CA LYS A 91 24.64 -0.14 -3.69
C LYS A 91 24.73 -0.71 -5.11
N SER A 92 23.57 -0.88 -5.75
CA SER A 92 23.49 -1.48 -7.06
C SER A 92 22.15 -1.09 -7.74
N PHE A 93 22.06 -1.33 -9.04
CA PHE A 93 20.77 -1.22 -9.72
C PHE A 93 19.85 -2.38 -9.34
N ILE A 94 18.55 -2.06 -9.29
CA ILE A 94 17.51 -3.06 -9.02
C ILE A 94 17.51 -4.09 -10.17
N PRO A 95 17.52 -5.39 -9.86
CA PRO A 95 17.58 -6.43 -10.89
C PRO A 95 16.40 -6.33 -11.87
N LYS A 96 16.65 -6.27 -13.19
CA LYS A 96 15.63 -6.19 -14.25
C LYS A 96 14.56 -7.26 -14.13
N ARG A 97 14.94 -8.47 -13.69
CA ARG A 97 14.06 -9.62 -13.46
C ARG A 97 13.09 -9.42 -12.30
N MET A 98 13.26 -8.38 -11.47
CA MET A 98 12.33 -8.09 -10.36
C MET A 98 10.93 -7.80 -10.88
N SER A 99 10.79 -6.97 -11.93
CA SER A 99 9.50 -6.59 -12.52
C SER A 99 8.65 -7.78 -12.94
N PRO A 100 9.10 -8.67 -13.84
CA PRO A 100 8.28 -9.80 -14.26
C PRO A 100 8.01 -10.82 -13.14
N ILE A 101 8.95 -11.04 -12.24
CA ILE A 101 8.77 -12.00 -11.15
C ILE A 101 7.73 -11.48 -10.15
N ILE A 102 7.82 -10.21 -9.73
CA ILE A 102 6.81 -9.61 -8.83
C ILE A 102 5.44 -9.62 -9.48
N PHE A 103 5.35 -9.25 -10.76
CA PHE A 103 4.10 -9.26 -11.50
C PHE A 103 3.45 -10.64 -11.49
N ILE A 104 4.15 -11.66 -11.98
CA ILE A 104 3.63 -13.04 -12.06
C ILE A 104 3.29 -13.59 -10.69
N THR A 105 4.18 -13.47 -9.70
CA THR A 105 3.97 -14.07 -8.39
C THR A 105 2.84 -13.40 -7.61
N SER A 106 2.62 -12.09 -7.78
CA SER A 106 1.52 -11.39 -7.13
C SER A 106 0.17 -11.75 -7.76
N ILE A 107 0.10 -11.88 -9.08
CA ILE A 107 -1.10 -12.35 -9.79
C ILE A 107 -1.44 -13.78 -9.36
N LEU A 108 -0.46 -14.68 -9.30
CA LEU A 108 -0.68 -16.05 -8.83
C LEU A 108 -1.17 -16.09 -7.38
N THR A 109 -0.60 -15.25 -6.50
CA THR A 109 -1.10 -15.12 -5.12
C THR A 109 -2.57 -14.73 -5.11
N GLN A 110 -2.97 -13.72 -5.89
CA GLN A 110 -4.35 -13.21 -5.94
C GLN A 110 -5.32 -14.23 -6.54
N LEU A 111 -4.94 -14.85 -7.67
CA LEU A 111 -5.76 -15.80 -8.41
C LEU A 111 -6.12 -17.04 -7.56
N PHE A 112 -5.16 -17.55 -6.81
CA PHE A 112 -5.35 -18.75 -5.99
C PHE A 112 -5.78 -18.47 -4.55
N GLY A 113 -6.11 -17.21 -4.22
CA GLY A 113 -6.78 -16.86 -2.97
C GLY A 113 -5.87 -16.47 -1.80
N GLY A 114 -4.61 -16.11 -2.05
CA GLY A 114 -3.79 -15.46 -1.04
C GLY A 114 -4.37 -14.09 -0.66
N SER A 115 -4.35 -13.75 0.62
CA SER A 115 -4.87 -12.48 1.14
C SER A 115 -3.80 -11.38 1.06
N ALA A 116 -3.82 -10.61 -0.02
CA ALA A 116 -2.83 -9.56 -0.27
C ALA A 116 -3.39 -8.47 -1.20
N GLY A 117 -2.79 -7.28 -1.15
CA GLY A 117 -3.12 -6.12 -1.95
C GLY A 117 -2.31 -6.02 -3.26
N ARG A 118 -2.65 -5.03 -4.07
CA ARG A 118 -2.05 -4.76 -5.39
C ARG A 118 -1.06 -3.59 -5.41
N GLU A 119 -1.02 -2.79 -4.36
CA GLU A 119 -0.25 -1.56 -4.28
C GLU A 119 1.27 -1.80 -4.23
N ALA A 120 1.74 -2.73 -3.39
CA ALA A 120 3.17 -3.02 -3.32
C ALA A 120 3.73 -3.60 -4.63
N PRO A 121 3.07 -4.54 -5.32
CA PRO A 121 3.46 -4.94 -6.67
C PRO A 121 3.57 -3.78 -7.66
N ALA A 122 2.63 -2.83 -7.66
CA ALA A 122 2.66 -1.68 -8.55
C ALA A 122 3.82 -0.73 -8.24
N VAL A 123 4.04 -0.41 -6.96
CA VAL A 123 5.18 0.40 -6.52
C VAL A 123 6.51 -0.28 -6.87
N GLN A 124 6.62 -1.60 -6.65
CA GLN A 124 7.84 -2.35 -6.94
C GLN A 124 8.11 -2.45 -8.44
N LEU A 125 7.05 -2.66 -9.24
CA LEU A 125 7.15 -2.69 -10.70
C LEU A 125 7.57 -1.32 -11.23
N SER A 126 6.91 -0.25 -10.81
CA SER A 126 7.24 1.13 -11.18
C SER A 126 8.68 1.49 -10.81
N GLY A 127 9.08 1.23 -9.56
CA GLY A 127 10.42 1.52 -9.07
C GLY A 127 11.51 0.77 -9.83
N ALA A 128 11.31 -0.52 -10.11
CA ALA A 128 12.28 -1.32 -10.85
C ALA A 128 12.41 -0.88 -12.33
N LEU A 129 11.30 -0.50 -12.97
CA LEU A 129 11.32 0.02 -14.35
C LEU A 129 12.02 1.38 -14.42
N ILE A 130 11.72 2.30 -13.48
CA ILE A 130 12.34 3.63 -13.43
C ILE A 130 13.83 3.54 -13.09
N ASP A 131 14.20 2.64 -12.19
CA ASP A 131 15.62 2.39 -11.89
C ASP A 131 16.39 1.93 -13.14
N HIS A 132 15.79 1.04 -13.91
CA HIS A 132 16.38 0.58 -15.16
C HIS A 132 16.48 1.70 -16.20
N LEU A 133 15.44 2.53 -16.36
CA LEU A 133 15.49 3.71 -17.22
C LEU A 133 16.55 4.71 -16.77
N SER A 134 16.69 4.93 -15.47
CA SER A 134 17.72 5.80 -14.89
C SER A 134 19.13 5.34 -15.28
N HIS A 135 19.35 4.03 -15.35
CA HIS A 135 20.60 3.44 -15.82
C HIS A 135 20.84 3.69 -17.32
N ILE A 136 19.81 3.46 -18.16
CA ILE A 136 19.91 3.68 -19.62
C ILE A 136 20.18 5.17 -19.93
N LEU A 137 19.48 6.06 -19.26
CA LEU A 137 19.59 7.51 -19.42
C LEU A 137 20.82 8.10 -18.72
N LYS A 138 21.64 7.28 -18.07
CA LYS A 138 22.84 7.68 -17.31
C LYS A 138 22.57 8.81 -16.32
N ILE A 139 21.44 8.74 -15.62
CA ILE A 139 21.04 9.72 -14.60
C ILE A 139 22.03 9.61 -13.42
N SER A 140 22.44 10.77 -12.88
CA SER A 140 23.34 10.82 -11.72
C SER A 140 22.73 10.13 -10.50
N GLU A 141 23.57 9.64 -9.57
CA GLU A 141 23.13 8.90 -8.39
C GLU A 141 22.14 9.69 -7.54
N ASP A 142 22.35 11.00 -7.32
CA ASP A 142 21.45 11.82 -6.54
C ASP A 142 20.11 12.05 -7.24
N ASN A 143 20.11 12.23 -8.55
CA ASN A 143 18.88 12.34 -9.33
C ASN A 143 18.14 10.99 -9.42
N ARG A 144 18.86 9.85 -9.45
CA ARG A 144 18.29 8.51 -9.38
C ARG A 144 17.48 8.31 -8.09
N LYS A 145 17.98 8.79 -6.95
CA LYS A 145 17.23 8.75 -5.68
C LYS A 145 15.91 9.51 -5.79
N ILE A 146 15.91 10.69 -6.42
CA ILE A 146 14.69 11.47 -6.66
C ILE A 146 13.73 10.72 -7.59
N CYS A 147 14.23 10.11 -8.66
CA CYS A 147 13.42 9.30 -9.57
C CYS A 147 12.76 8.11 -8.85
N LEU A 148 13.48 7.43 -7.96
CA LEU A 148 12.93 6.32 -7.16
C LEU A 148 11.87 6.80 -6.18
N ILE A 149 12.08 7.92 -5.48
CA ILE A 149 11.07 8.53 -4.61
C ILE A 149 9.79 8.85 -5.40
N ALA A 150 9.94 9.53 -6.54
CA ALA A 150 8.83 9.88 -7.41
C ALA A 150 8.11 8.64 -7.97
N SER A 151 8.83 7.57 -8.30
CA SER A 151 8.23 6.32 -8.81
C SER A 151 7.40 5.58 -7.75
N ILE A 152 7.79 5.64 -6.46
CA ILE A 152 7.00 5.10 -5.36
C ILE A 152 5.67 5.86 -5.25
N GLY A 153 5.72 7.19 -5.24
CA GLY A 153 4.53 8.03 -5.18
C GLY A 153 3.63 7.86 -6.39
N ALA A 154 4.21 7.85 -7.60
CA ALA A 154 3.48 7.64 -8.84
C ALA A 154 2.85 6.25 -8.95
N GLY A 155 3.54 5.19 -8.51
CA GLY A 155 2.99 3.84 -8.46
C GLY A 155 1.80 3.72 -7.49
N PHE A 156 1.87 4.40 -6.34
CA PHE A 156 0.75 4.50 -5.42
C PHE A 156 -0.42 5.27 -6.03
N ALA A 157 -0.15 6.46 -6.60
CA ALA A 157 -1.16 7.30 -7.24
C ALA A 157 -1.91 6.57 -8.37
N GLY A 158 -1.19 5.83 -9.23
CA GLY A 158 -1.79 5.09 -10.33
C GLY A 158 -2.67 3.93 -9.89
N VAL A 159 -2.35 3.26 -8.77
CA VAL A 159 -3.18 2.15 -8.25
C VAL A 159 -4.45 2.64 -7.59
N PHE A 160 -4.37 3.75 -6.87
CA PHE A 160 -5.51 4.26 -6.10
C PHE A 160 -6.29 5.37 -6.80
N GLY A 161 -5.74 5.99 -7.86
CA GLY A 161 -6.35 7.15 -8.51
C GLY A 161 -6.28 8.43 -7.65
N LEU A 162 -5.28 8.54 -6.77
CA LEU A 162 -5.18 9.58 -5.74
C LEU A 162 -3.82 10.31 -5.87
N PRO A 163 -3.73 11.35 -6.70
CA PRO A 163 -2.47 12.00 -7.03
C PRO A 163 -1.80 12.72 -5.86
N LEU A 164 -2.55 13.43 -5.02
CA LEU A 164 -1.95 14.18 -3.90
C LEU A 164 -1.45 13.24 -2.81
N ALA A 165 -2.27 12.27 -2.42
CA ALA A 165 -1.86 11.26 -1.46
C ALA A 165 -0.65 10.46 -1.96
N GLY A 166 -0.63 10.10 -3.25
CA GLY A 166 0.50 9.39 -3.86
C GLY A 166 1.79 10.20 -3.85
N ALA A 167 1.73 11.49 -4.22
CA ALA A 167 2.89 12.37 -4.19
C ALA A 167 3.50 12.47 -2.78
N ILE A 168 2.65 12.70 -1.76
CA ILE A 168 3.08 12.80 -0.37
C ILE A 168 3.55 11.44 0.15
N TYR A 169 2.92 10.33 -0.25
CA TYR A 169 3.35 8.98 0.12
C TYR A 169 4.80 8.70 -0.29
N GLY A 170 5.17 9.02 -1.54
CA GLY A 170 6.55 8.86 -2.00
C GLY A 170 7.55 9.64 -1.15
N LEU A 171 7.21 10.87 -0.79
CA LEU A 171 8.04 11.73 0.04
C LEU A 171 8.13 11.24 1.50
N GLU A 172 7.00 10.90 2.11
CA GLU A 172 6.90 10.60 3.53
C GLU A 172 7.43 9.21 3.88
N ILE A 173 7.13 8.18 3.05
CA ILE A 173 7.58 6.80 3.31
C ILE A 173 9.09 6.63 3.20
N THR A 174 9.72 7.47 2.39
CA THR A 174 11.16 7.46 2.19
C THR A 174 11.91 8.42 3.14
N ALA A 175 11.18 9.26 3.89
CA ALA A 175 11.75 10.23 4.80
C ALA A 175 12.16 9.57 6.12
N LEU A 176 13.43 9.24 6.30
CA LEU A 176 13.99 8.85 7.60
C LEU A 176 14.20 10.08 8.50
N GLY A 177 13.15 10.89 8.70
CA GLY A 177 13.17 12.11 9.49
C GLY A 177 13.35 13.42 8.71
N ASN A 178 13.88 13.39 7.48
CA ASN A 178 14.07 14.57 6.63
C ASN A 178 13.43 14.39 5.26
N LEU A 179 12.44 15.23 4.96
CA LEU A 179 11.83 15.30 3.64
C LEU A 179 12.83 15.84 2.60
N ARG A 180 12.92 15.18 1.45
CA ARG A 180 13.74 15.67 0.33
C ARG A 180 12.95 16.69 -0.50
N TYR A 181 13.14 17.96 -0.22
CA TYR A 181 12.46 19.07 -0.94
C TYR A 181 12.67 19.03 -2.45
N SER A 182 13.84 18.60 -2.93
CA SER A 182 14.13 18.45 -4.36
C SER A 182 13.25 17.41 -5.07
N ALA A 183 12.64 16.49 -4.33
CA ALA A 183 11.74 15.47 -4.87
C ALA A 183 10.27 15.92 -4.95
N ILE A 184 9.91 17.07 -4.35
CA ILE A 184 8.51 17.52 -4.29
C ILE A 184 7.95 17.67 -5.70
N PHE A 185 8.57 18.51 -6.54
CA PHE A 185 8.08 18.75 -7.89
C PHE A 185 7.99 17.47 -8.73
N PRO A 186 9.02 16.59 -8.79
CA PRO A 186 8.91 15.31 -9.48
C PRO A 186 7.81 14.40 -8.94
N CYS A 187 7.60 14.31 -7.62
CA CYS A 187 6.56 13.49 -7.03
C CYS A 187 5.16 13.95 -7.44
N PHE A 188 4.87 15.25 -7.36
CA PHE A 188 3.55 15.76 -7.71
C PHE A 188 3.25 15.60 -9.20
N VAL A 189 4.18 15.96 -10.07
CA VAL A 189 3.99 15.83 -11.53
C VAL A 189 3.81 14.36 -11.93
N SER A 190 4.69 13.48 -11.45
CA SER A 190 4.61 12.07 -11.81
C SER A 190 3.38 11.38 -11.23
N ALA A 191 2.96 11.72 -10.00
CA ALA A 191 1.76 11.17 -9.39
C ALA A 191 0.48 11.61 -10.12
N LEU A 192 0.40 12.90 -10.52
CA LEU A 192 -0.72 13.42 -11.29
C LEU A 192 -0.86 12.70 -12.64
N ILE A 193 0.24 12.50 -13.36
CA ILE A 193 0.22 11.79 -14.64
C ILE A 193 -0.12 10.31 -14.42
N ALA A 194 0.48 9.67 -13.41
CA ALA A 194 0.26 8.26 -13.15
C ALA A 194 -1.18 7.94 -12.73
N SER A 195 -1.86 8.84 -12.01
CA SER A 195 -3.27 8.66 -11.64
C SER A 195 -4.21 8.81 -12.83
N ALA A 196 -3.87 9.64 -13.83
CA ALA A 196 -4.68 9.84 -15.02
C ALA A 196 -4.56 8.70 -16.05
N ILE A 197 -3.47 7.94 -16.06
CA ILE A 197 -3.28 6.85 -17.05
C ILE A 197 -4.35 5.75 -16.94
N PRO A 198 -4.69 5.20 -15.76
CA PRO A 198 -5.77 4.19 -15.66
C PRO A 198 -7.12 4.68 -16.18
N GLU A 199 -7.44 5.96 -16.03
CA GLU A 199 -8.68 6.55 -16.54
C GLU A 199 -8.78 6.50 -18.06
N LEU A 200 -7.65 6.61 -18.78
CA LEU A 200 -7.60 6.44 -20.25
C LEU A 200 -7.98 5.02 -20.69
N PHE A 201 -7.91 4.05 -19.78
CA PHE A 201 -8.32 2.66 -20.01
C PHE A 201 -9.68 2.35 -19.36
N GLU A 202 -10.46 3.37 -19.03
CA GLU A 202 -11.80 3.26 -18.43
C GLU A 202 -11.82 2.48 -17.10
N ILE A 203 -10.71 2.52 -16.36
CA ILE A 203 -10.61 1.87 -15.06
C ILE A 203 -11.32 2.71 -14.01
N ILE A 204 -12.33 2.13 -13.37
CA ILE A 204 -13.03 2.73 -12.22
C ILE A 204 -12.37 2.22 -10.94
N HIS A 205 -11.81 3.15 -10.17
CA HIS A 205 -11.24 2.81 -8.87
C HIS A 205 -12.32 2.55 -7.82
N PRO A 206 -12.18 1.54 -6.94
CA PRO A 206 -13.19 1.19 -5.93
C PRO A 206 -13.55 2.33 -4.97
N HIS A 207 -12.66 3.29 -4.77
CA HIS A 207 -12.90 4.41 -3.85
C HIS A 207 -14.09 5.31 -4.25
N VAL A 208 -14.48 5.30 -5.51
CA VAL A 208 -15.70 6.01 -5.97
C VAL A 208 -16.94 5.57 -5.19
N PHE A 209 -16.93 4.34 -4.66
CA PHE A 209 -18.02 3.78 -3.86
C PHE A 209 -17.85 3.99 -2.35
N TYR A 210 -16.81 4.69 -1.89
CA TYR A 210 -16.60 4.97 -0.47
C TYR A 210 -17.26 6.29 -0.10
N VAL A 211 -18.48 6.25 0.38
CA VAL A 211 -19.29 7.45 0.66
C VAL A 211 -19.52 7.60 2.16
N ILE A 212 -19.14 8.75 2.72
CA ILE A 212 -19.50 9.15 4.08
C ILE A 212 -20.78 9.99 3.98
N SER A 213 -21.86 9.48 4.57
CA SER A 213 -23.19 10.10 4.49
C SER A 213 -23.38 11.28 5.43
N GLU A 214 -22.71 11.26 6.60
CA GLU A 214 -22.95 12.23 7.66
C GLU A 214 -21.66 12.64 8.37
N PHE A 215 -21.58 13.93 8.70
CA PHE A 215 -20.50 14.53 9.49
C PHE A 215 -21.11 15.20 10.73
N PRO A 216 -21.16 14.51 11.89
CA PRO A 216 -21.73 15.07 13.11
C PRO A 216 -20.90 16.27 13.61
N ALA A 217 -21.55 17.27 14.21
CA ALA A 217 -20.85 18.41 14.78
C ALA A 217 -19.85 17.95 15.85
N ILE A 218 -18.66 18.57 15.86
CA ILE A 218 -17.60 18.25 16.83
C ILE A 218 -17.90 18.97 18.14
N HIS A 219 -18.60 18.30 19.02
CA HIS A 219 -18.78 18.69 20.42
C HIS A 219 -17.97 17.74 21.32
N PHE A 220 -17.97 17.99 22.64
CA PHE A 220 -17.11 17.23 23.56
C PHE A 220 -17.28 15.70 23.46
N GLY A 221 -18.52 15.21 23.36
CA GLY A 221 -18.80 13.76 23.20
C GLY A 221 -18.21 13.20 21.92
N THR A 222 -18.45 13.86 20.77
CA THR A 222 -17.88 13.46 19.49
C THR A 222 -16.36 13.45 19.52
N LEU A 223 -15.74 14.48 20.15
CA LEU A 223 -14.29 14.55 20.31
C LEU A 223 -13.74 13.35 21.11
N MET A 224 -14.38 12.99 22.22
CA MET A 224 -13.97 11.82 23.01
C MET A 224 -14.11 10.52 22.24
N SER A 225 -15.18 10.37 21.46
CA SER A 225 -15.38 9.20 20.59
C SER A 225 -14.29 9.12 19.50
N LEU A 226 -13.90 10.24 18.89
CA LEU A 226 -12.81 10.30 17.91
C LEU A 226 -11.45 9.97 18.52
N ILE A 227 -11.18 10.46 19.73
CA ILE A 227 -9.96 10.12 20.46
C ILE A 227 -9.92 8.62 20.75
N ALA A 228 -11.00 8.04 21.26
CA ALA A 228 -11.10 6.61 21.53
C ALA A 228 -10.91 5.79 20.25
N ALA A 229 -11.56 6.19 19.14
CA ALA A 229 -11.39 5.55 17.83
C ALA A 229 -9.93 5.60 17.37
N GLY A 230 -9.27 6.75 17.42
CA GLY A 230 -7.88 6.92 17.01
C GLY A 230 -6.90 6.06 17.81
N LEU A 231 -7.12 5.93 19.14
CA LEU A 231 -6.35 5.03 20.00
C LEU A 231 -6.54 3.57 19.60
N ILE A 232 -7.77 3.13 19.41
CA ILE A 232 -8.09 1.75 19.01
C ILE A 232 -7.49 1.45 17.64
N PHE A 233 -7.63 2.35 16.67
CA PHE A 233 -7.03 2.20 15.34
C PHE A 233 -5.50 2.08 15.43
N GLY A 234 -4.84 2.86 16.28
CA GLY A 234 -3.40 2.76 16.50
C GLY A 234 -2.98 1.40 17.09
N LEU A 235 -3.70 0.91 18.09
CA LEU A 235 -3.43 -0.41 18.70
C LEU A 235 -3.66 -1.56 17.71
N VAL A 236 -4.72 -1.50 16.90
CA VAL A 236 -5.00 -2.53 15.88
C VAL A 236 -4.01 -2.44 14.71
N ALA A 237 -3.55 -1.24 14.32
CA ALA A 237 -2.45 -1.09 13.37
C ALA A 237 -1.16 -1.76 13.87
N ARG A 238 -0.82 -1.57 15.15
CA ARG A 238 0.31 -2.27 15.79
C ARG A 238 0.11 -3.79 15.80
N PHE A 239 -1.10 -4.26 16.12
CA PHE A 239 -1.43 -5.68 16.11
C PHE A 239 -1.28 -6.28 14.69
N PHE A 240 -1.77 -5.59 13.66
CA PHE A 240 -1.64 -6.01 12.26
C PHE A 240 -0.17 -6.20 11.87
N ILE A 241 0.68 -5.20 12.14
CA ILE A 241 2.12 -5.25 11.84
C ILE A 241 2.79 -6.39 12.63
N ALA A 242 2.50 -6.47 13.93
CA ALA A 242 3.06 -7.52 14.80
C ALA A 242 2.67 -8.92 14.32
N SER A 243 1.44 -9.10 13.83
CA SER A 243 0.95 -10.39 13.29
C SER A 243 1.72 -10.80 12.03
N ILE A 244 2.01 -9.86 11.11
CA ILE A 244 2.81 -10.14 9.89
C ILE A 244 4.25 -10.50 10.29
N HIS A 245 4.88 -9.74 11.18
CA HIS A 245 6.23 -10.03 11.62
C HIS A 245 6.32 -11.35 12.37
N PHE A 246 5.37 -11.61 13.29
CA PHE A 246 5.31 -12.87 14.01
C PHE A 246 5.16 -14.06 13.05
N ALA A 247 4.23 -13.98 12.09
CA ALA A 247 4.06 -15.03 11.09
C ALA A 247 5.35 -15.22 10.25
N SER A 248 5.99 -14.13 9.83
CA SER A 248 7.26 -14.19 9.10
C SER A 248 8.36 -14.88 9.90
N ASP A 249 8.56 -14.48 11.16
CA ASP A 249 9.57 -15.07 12.04
C ASP A 249 9.27 -16.54 12.34
N PHE A 250 7.99 -16.88 12.56
CA PHE A 250 7.53 -18.24 12.79
C PHE A 250 7.83 -19.13 11.59
N PHE A 251 7.38 -18.73 10.40
CA PHE A 251 7.62 -19.51 9.19
C PHE A 251 9.10 -19.62 8.87
N TYR A 252 9.90 -18.56 9.03
CA TYR A 252 11.33 -18.58 8.80
C TYR A 252 12.05 -19.51 9.78
N LYS A 253 11.66 -19.52 11.03
CA LYS A 253 12.24 -20.38 12.07
C LYS A 253 12.01 -21.87 11.80
N TYR A 254 10.78 -22.26 11.43
CA TYR A 254 10.40 -23.66 11.28
C TYR A 254 10.55 -24.19 9.85
N VAL A 255 10.41 -23.34 8.83
CA VAL A 255 10.50 -23.74 7.41
C VAL A 255 11.47 -22.83 6.67
N ARG A 256 12.76 -23.13 6.76
CA ARG A 256 13.83 -22.29 6.15
C ARG A 256 13.81 -22.32 4.63
N TYR A 257 13.36 -23.40 4.01
CA TYR A 257 13.32 -23.55 2.57
C TYR A 257 12.11 -22.81 1.98
N LEU A 258 12.34 -21.68 1.28
CA LEU A 258 11.29 -20.77 0.81
C LEU A 258 10.15 -21.48 0.04
N PRO A 259 10.40 -22.41 -0.92
CA PRO A 259 9.32 -23.11 -1.60
C PRO A 259 8.41 -23.94 -0.68
N LEU A 260 8.97 -24.60 0.33
CA LEU A 260 8.18 -25.31 1.33
C LEU A 260 7.45 -24.34 2.26
N ARG A 261 8.08 -23.21 2.58
CA ARG A 261 7.50 -22.18 3.45
C ARG A 261 6.21 -21.62 2.84
N THR A 262 6.26 -21.22 1.57
CA THR A 262 5.09 -20.72 0.83
C THR A 262 4.04 -21.82 0.61
N MET A 263 4.44 -23.07 0.40
CA MET A 263 3.52 -24.20 0.29
C MET A 263 2.77 -24.43 1.61
N VAL A 264 3.47 -24.48 2.75
CA VAL A 264 2.84 -24.65 4.08
C VAL A 264 1.89 -23.48 4.38
N GLY A 265 2.30 -22.23 4.09
CA GLY A 265 1.42 -21.07 4.19
C GLY A 265 0.15 -21.22 3.35
N GLY A 266 0.28 -21.71 2.12
CA GLY A 266 -0.85 -22.01 1.23
C GLY A 266 -1.79 -23.09 1.80
N ILE A 267 -1.24 -24.13 2.41
CA ILE A 267 -2.04 -25.17 3.11
C ILE A 267 -2.84 -24.55 4.25
N VAL A 268 -2.20 -23.72 5.08
CA VAL A 268 -2.88 -23.09 6.22
C VAL A 268 -4.00 -22.17 5.75
N ILE A 269 -3.77 -21.34 4.71
CA ILE A 269 -4.81 -20.46 4.16
C ILE A 269 -5.95 -21.26 3.57
N MET A 270 -5.67 -22.33 2.82
CA MET A 270 -6.68 -23.22 2.27
C MET A 270 -7.54 -23.81 3.38
N LEU A 271 -6.94 -24.36 4.45
CA LEU A 271 -7.66 -24.93 5.59
C LEU A 271 -8.51 -23.87 6.31
N LEU A 272 -7.96 -22.66 6.54
CA LEU A 272 -8.71 -21.56 7.15
C LEU A 272 -9.90 -21.14 6.29
N THR A 273 -9.74 -21.10 4.97
CA THR A 273 -10.83 -20.76 4.03
C THR A 273 -11.95 -21.81 4.10
N VAL A 274 -11.59 -23.10 4.16
CA VAL A 274 -12.56 -24.19 4.31
C VAL A 274 -13.24 -24.12 5.68
N PHE A 275 -12.49 -23.87 6.75
CA PHE A 275 -13.02 -23.79 8.11
C PHE A 275 -13.98 -22.61 8.32
N THR A 276 -13.64 -21.43 7.76
CA THR A 276 -14.52 -20.25 7.85
C THR A 276 -15.72 -20.35 6.95
N ALA A 277 -15.74 -21.28 5.98
CA ALA A 277 -16.75 -21.41 4.92
C ALA A 277 -16.96 -20.12 4.08
N HIS A 278 -16.08 -19.13 4.20
CA HIS A 278 -16.16 -17.84 3.55
C HIS A 278 -14.87 -17.50 2.85
N GLN A 279 -14.99 -17.08 1.56
CA GLN A 279 -13.85 -16.59 0.77
C GLN A 279 -13.66 -15.07 0.86
N GLN A 280 -14.43 -14.38 1.70
CA GLN A 280 -14.37 -12.92 1.83
C GLN A 280 -13.04 -12.39 2.39
N TYR A 281 -12.25 -13.24 3.06
CA TYR A 281 -10.93 -12.90 3.60
C TYR A 281 -9.80 -13.15 2.60
N ASN A 282 -10.08 -13.88 1.51
CA ASN A 282 -9.13 -14.12 0.43
C ASN A 282 -9.01 -12.92 -0.50
N GLY A 283 -7.84 -12.78 -1.16
CA GLY A 283 -7.59 -11.73 -2.13
C GLY A 283 -7.69 -10.31 -1.56
N LEU A 284 -8.15 -9.36 -2.37
CA LEU A 284 -8.26 -7.94 -2.02
C LEU A 284 -9.32 -7.67 -0.95
N GLY A 285 -10.52 -8.23 -1.10
CA GLY A 285 -11.67 -7.98 -0.22
C GLY A 285 -12.32 -6.61 -0.43
N THR A 286 -12.23 -6.03 -1.62
CA THR A 286 -12.79 -4.71 -1.96
C THR A 286 -14.28 -4.62 -1.72
N ASP A 287 -15.04 -5.66 -2.03
CA ASP A 287 -16.50 -5.69 -1.83
C ASP A 287 -16.89 -5.51 -0.35
N LYS A 288 -16.11 -6.10 0.55
CA LYS A 288 -16.32 -5.95 1.98
C LYS A 288 -15.92 -4.57 2.49
N ILE A 289 -14.85 -3.97 1.92
CA ILE A 289 -14.51 -2.57 2.19
C ILE A 289 -15.68 -1.66 1.80
N ILE A 290 -16.22 -1.83 0.59
CA ILE A 290 -17.38 -1.04 0.12
C ILE A 290 -18.57 -1.23 1.06
N SER A 291 -18.94 -2.48 1.35
CA SER A 291 -20.10 -2.76 2.20
C SER A 291 -19.98 -2.19 3.61
N SER A 292 -18.76 -2.01 4.11
CA SER A 292 -18.50 -1.40 5.43
C SER A 292 -18.97 0.04 5.56
N PHE A 293 -19.24 0.74 4.46
CA PHE A 293 -19.77 2.10 4.48
C PHE A 293 -21.30 2.15 4.54
N TYR A 294 -21.98 1.05 4.20
CA TYR A 294 -23.42 1.05 3.98
C TYR A 294 -24.21 0.19 4.95
N VAL A 295 -23.63 -0.93 5.38
CA VAL A 295 -24.33 -1.90 6.23
C VAL A 295 -23.47 -2.32 7.41
N PRO A 296 -24.09 -2.64 8.57
CA PRO A 296 -23.37 -3.27 9.67
C PRO A 296 -22.74 -4.59 9.22
N ILE A 297 -21.50 -4.84 9.68
CA ILE A 297 -20.74 -6.03 9.36
C ILE A 297 -20.31 -6.76 10.63
N GLU A 298 -19.84 -8.00 10.47
CA GLU A 298 -19.42 -8.84 11.59
C GLU A 298 -18.19 -8.28 12.30
N PHE A 299 -18.26 -8.20 13.63
CA PHE A 299 -17.18 -7.66 14.45
C PHE A 299 -15.83 -8.35 14.25
N TYR A 300 -15.81 -9.64 13.95
CA TYR A 300 -14.60 -10.44 13.79
C TYR A 300 -13.93 -10.32 12.41
N ASP A 301 -14.51 -9.59 11.46
CA ASP A 301 -14.00 -9.49 10.09
C ASP A 301 -12.59 -8.88 10.02
N PHE A 302 -12.33 -7.83 10.83
CA PHE A 302 -11.01 -7.21 10.88
C PHE A 302 -9.93 -8.18 11.39
N PHE A 303 -10.29 -9.02 12.36
CA PHE A 303 -9.37 -10.00 12.95
C PHE A 303 -9.04 -11.14 11.98
N ASN A 304 -10.06 -11.72 11.35
CA ASN A 304 -9.87 -12.77 10.36
C ASN A 304 -9.03 -12.29 9.18
N LYS A 305 -9.33 -11.10 8.64
CA LYS A 305 -8.52 -10.52 7.54
C LYS A 305 -7.06 -10.33 7.95
N THR A 306 -6.81 -9.88 9.18
CA THR A 306 -5.45 -9.76 9.71
C THR A 306 -4.72 -11.09 9.71
N ILE A 307 -5.34 -12.17 10.18
CA ILE A 307 -4.74 -13.52 10.23
C ILE A 307 -4.44 -14.02 8.81
N PHE A 308 -5.41 -13.95 7.89
CA PHE A 308 -5.21 -14.40 6.51
C PHE A 308 -4.07 -13.65 5.83
N THR A 309 -3.99 -12.34 6.02
CA THR A 309 -2.91 -11.52 5.45
C THR A 309 -1.57 -11.82 6.09
N ALA A 310 -1.51 -11.95 7.41
CA ALA A 310 -0.29 -12.26 8.13
C ALA A 310 0.31 -13.60 7.70
N ILE A 311 -0.51 -14.64 7.52
CA ILE A 311 -0.07 -15.95 7.04
C ILE A 311 0.37 -15.85 5.56
N THR A 312 -0.39 -15.15 4.70
CA THR A 312 -0.05 -15.00 3.29
C THR A 312 1.32 -14.35 3.12
N LEU A 313 1.49 -13.16 3.69
CA LEU A 313 2.72 -12.38 3.52
C LEU A 313 3.87 -12.97 4.34
N GLY A 314 3.60 -13.40 5.57
CA GLY A 314 4.60 -14.01 6.45
C GLY A 314 5.20 -15.31 5.92
N SER A 315 4.43 -16.11 5.19
CA SER A 315 4.96 -17.32 4.54
C SER A 315 5.76 -17.06 3.26
N GLY A 316 5.74 -15.80 2.74
CA GLY A 316 6.55 -15.38 1.60
C GLY A 316 5.83 -15.25 0.27
N PHE A 317 4.50 -15.39 0.23
CA PHE A 317 3.71 -14.97 -0.95
C PHE A 317 3.93 -13.50 -1.25
N LYS A 318 3.76 -13.12 -2.52
CA LYS A 318 3.93 -11.73 -2.97
C LYS A 318 2.59 -11.02 -3.10
N GLY A 319 2.57 -9.77 -2.69
CA GLY A 319 1.43 -8.87 -2.70
C GLY A 319 1.67 -7.68 -1.78
N GLY A 320 0.66 -6.82 -1.64
CA GLY A 320 0.71 -5.63 -0.79
C GLY A 320 -0.02 -5.81 0.53
N GLU A 321 0.32 -4.98 1.48
CA GLU A 321 -0.26 -4.94 2.82
C GLU A 321 -1.37 -3.88 2.94
N ILE A 322 -1.38 -2.86 2.06
CA ILE A 322 -2.21 -1.66 2.23
C ILE A 322 -3.69 -1.94 2.00
N THR A 323 -4.06 -2.64 0.90
CA THR A 323 -5.47 -3.00 0.67
C THR A 323 -6.05 -3.87 1.78
N PRO A 324 -5.36 -4.93 2.28
CA PRO A 324 -5.79 -5.65 3.49
C PRO A 324 -5.89 -4.74 4.72
N LEU A 325 -5.00 -3.78 4.87
CA LEU A 325 -5.04 -2.82 5.98
C LEU A 325 -6.27 -1.90 5.88
N PHE A 326 -6.62 -1.45 4.66
CA PHE A 326 -7.87 -0.71 4.42
C PHE A 326 -9.10 -1.55 4.78
N TYR A 327 -9.09 -2.83 4.44
CA TYR A 327 -10.14 -3.76 4.85
C TYR A 327 -10.28 -3.81 6.37
N VAL A 328 -9.17 -4.08 7.07
CA VAL A 328 -9.14 -4.15 8.53
C VAL A 328 -9.63 -2.85 9.16
N GLY A 329 -9.18 -1.71 8.61
CA GLY A 329 -9.59 -0.39 9.09
C GLY A 329 -11.07 -0.09 8.89
N ALA A 330 -11.58 -0.33 7.69
CA ALA A 330 -12.98 -0.08 7.37
C ALA A 330 -13.92 -0.99 8.18
N THR A 331 -13.59 -2.28 8.30
CA THR A 331 -14.40 -3.24 9.07
C THR A 331 -14.36 -2.97 10.58
N LEU A 332 -13.20 -2.62 11.12
CA LEU A 332 -13.09 -2.21 12.52
C LEU A 332 -13.85 -0.90 12.79
N GLY A 333 -13.72 0.09 11.90
CA GLY A 333 -14.43 1.36 12.04
C GLY A 333 -15.94 1.16 12.01
N ASN A 334 -16.45 0.33 11.09
CA ASN A 334 -17.85 -0.06 11.05
C ASN A 334 -18.33 -0.67 12.38
N ALA A 335 -17.58 -1.66 12.89
CA ALA A 335 -17.92 -2.31 14.15
C ALA A 335 -17.92 -1.36 15.36
N LEU A 336 -17.09 -0.33 15.35
CA LEU A 336 -17.04 0.70 16.39
C LEU A 336 -18.19 1.71 16.28
N GLY A 337 -18.91 1.80 15.16
CA GLY A 337 -19.99 2.76 14.93
C GLY A 337 -21.05 2.72 16.03
N ALA A 338 -21.55 1.55 16.34
CA ALA A 338 -22.58 1.37 17.38
C ALA A 338 -22.04 1.66 18.79
N VAL A 339 -20.78 1.32 19.06
CA VAL A 339 -20.16 1.48 20.40
C VAL A 339 -19.85 2.95 20.69
N LEU A 340 -19.39 3.68 19.69
CA LEU A 340 -18.98 5.08 19.83
C LEU A 340 -20.06 6.10 19.49
N ASN A 341 -21.28 5.63 19.11
CA ASN A 341 -22.40 6.46 18.68
C ASN A 341 -22.04 7.46 17.58
N LEU A 342 -21.27 7.00 16.58
CA LEU A 342 -20.89 7.76 15.40
C LEU A 342 -21.39 7.04 14.14
N PRO A 343 -21.64 7.78 13.03
CA PRO A 343 -22.06 7.18 11.76
C PRO A 343 -21.08 6.10 11.30
N ILE A 344 -21.62 4.94 10.90
CA ILE A 344 -20.86 3.78 10.45
C ILE A 344 -19.94 4.17 9.29
N SER A 345 -20.48 4.91 8.30
CA SER A 345 -19.70 5.35 7.14
C SER A 345 -18.51 6.25 7.51
N LEU A 346 -18.69 7.15 8.49
CA LEU A 346 -17.62 8.00 8.99
C LEU A 346 -16.52 7.18 9.66
N LEU A 347 -16.89 6.29 10.57
CA LEU A 347 -15.89 5.47 11.28
C LEU A 347 -15.21 4.44 10.36
N ALA A 348 -15.94 3.88 9.37
CA ALA A 348 -15.34 3.02 8.35
C ALA A 348 -14.26 3.78 7.54
N GLY A 349 -14.57 5.00 7.09
CA GLY A 349 -13.62 5.86 6.38
C GLY A 349 -12.42 6.25 7.27
N LEU A 350 -12.69 6.70 8.49
CA LEU A 350 -11.63 7.05 9.45
C LEU A 350 -10.76 5.85 9.83
N GLY A 351 -11.36 4.67 10.01
CA GLY A 351 -10.64 3.44 10.28
C GLY A 351 -9.70 3.06 9.15
N LEU A 352 -10.17 3.15 7.89
CA LEU A 352 -9.38 2.90 6.69
C LEU A 352 -8.09 3.75 6.68
N VAL A 353 -8.22 5.07 6.82
CA VAL A 353 -7.06 5.98 6.74
C VAL A 353 -6.21 5.98 8.00
N SER A 354 -6.81 5.80 9.19
CA SER A 354 -6.08 5.82 10.45
C SER A 354 -5.26 4.56 10.69
N LEU A 355 -5.77 3.36 10.32
CA LEU A 355 -4.94 2.16 10.35
C LEU A 355 -3.74 2.30 9.40
N PHE A 356 -3.95 2.85 8.22
CA PHE A 356 -2.87 3.12 7.29
C PHE A 356 -1.84 4.09 7.88
N SER A 357 -2.30 5.18 8.52
CA SER A 357 -1.44 6.12 9.24
C SER A 357 -0.56 5.43 10.29
N GLY A 358 -1.17 4.61 11.13
CA GLY A 358 -0.47 3.89 12.19
C GLY A 358 0.52 2.85 11.66
N ALA A 359 0.15 2.11 10.62
CA ALA A 359 0.95 1.02 10.07
C ALA A 359 2.09 1.52 9.15
N SER A 360 1.83 2.46 8.27
CA SER A 360 2.83 3.00 7.35
C SER A 360 3.76 4.04 7.97
N LYS A 361 3.36 4.62 9.11
CA LYS A 361 4.02 5.79 9.71
C LYS A 361 4.04 7.01 8.81
N ALA A 362 2.96 7.17 8.05
CA ALA A 362 2.76 8.24 7.10
C ALA A 362 1.46 9.01 7.41
N PRO A 363 1.41 9.79 8.52
CA PRO A 363 0.20 10.50 8.93
C PRO A 363 -0.20 11.62 7.96
N LEU A 364 0.75 12.33 7.35
CA LEU A 364 0.43 13.37 6.37
C LEU A 364 -0.23 12.78 5.13
N THR A 365 0.34 11.70 4.60
CA THR A 365 -0.26 10.94 3.51
C THR A 365 -1.68 10.49 3.84
N SER A 366 -1.90 9.97 5.05
CA SER A 366 -3.21 9.45 5.47
C SER A 366 -4.27 10.53 5.61
N ILE A 367 -3.91 11.72 6.09
CA ILE A 367 -4.81 12.87 6.18
C ILE A 367 -5.19 13.36 4.78
N ILE A 368 -4.21 13.48 3.88
CA ILE A 368 -4.45 13.89 2.49
C ILE A 368 -5.26 12.81 1.76
N LEU A 369 -4.96 11.54 1.99
CA LEU A 369 -5.74 10.40 1.50
C LEU A 369 -7.21 10.50 1.92
N ALA A 370 -7.48 10.85 3.19
CA ALA A 370 -8.84 11.03 3.66
C ALA A 370 -9.55 12.16 2.91
N VAL A 371 -8.87 13.28 2.69
CA VAL A 371 -9.43 14.43 1.96
C VAL A 371 -9.71 14.10 0.49
N GLU A 372 -8.79 13.40 -0.17
CA GLU A 372 -9.01 12.96 -1.56
C GLU A 372 -10.13 11.93 -1.71
N LEU A 373 -10.27 11.01 -0.73
CA LEU A 373 -11.30 9.98 -0.75
C LEU A 373 -12.70 10.51 -0.40
N PHE A 374 -12.81 11.39 0.61
CA PHE A 374 -14.06 11.71 1.25
C PHE A 374 -14.41 13.21 1.24
N GLY A 375 -13.55 14.05 0.64
CA GLY A 375 -13.72 15.50 0.60
C GLY A 375 -13.22 16.22 1.85
N MET A 376 -13.25 17.56 1.81
CA MET A 376 -12.67 18.42 2.87
C MET A 376 -13.38 18.29 4.23
N ASN A 377 -14.64 17.89 4.25
CA ASN A 377 -15.43 17.77 5.49
C ASN A 377 -14.85 16.75 6.48
N VAL A 378 -14.12 15.74 5.98
CA VAL A 378 -13.50 14.70 6.81
C VAL A 378 -12.19 15.17 7.47
N ALA A 379 -11.58 16.27 7.00
CA ALA A 379 -10.23 16.67 7.36
C ALA A 379 -9.99 16.73 8.88
N THR A 380 -10.86 17.42 9.62
CA THR A 380 -10.71 17.59 11.08
C THR A 380 -10.78 16.24 11.81
N TYR A 381 -11.68 15.35 11.40
CA TYR A 381 -11.82 14.01 11.99
C TYR A 381 -10.59 13.15 11.69
N ALA A 382 -10.12 13.20 10.44
CA ALA A 382 -8.94 12.44 10.00
C ALA A 382 -7.65 12.93 10.68
N ILE A 383 -7.48 14.24 10.88
CA ILE A 383 -6.33 14.79 11.63
C ILE A 383 -6.26 14.17 13.01
N ILE A 384 -7.39 14.17 13.75
CA ILE A 384 -7.43 13.64 15.12
C ILE A 384 -7.10 12.14 15.12
N THR A 385 -7.81 11.35 14.30
CA THR A 385 -7.70 9.90 14.35
C THR A 385 -6.40 9.39 13.74
N CYS A 386 -5.91 9.97 12.63
CA CYS A 386 -4.66 9.56 11.99
C CYS A 386 -3.42 9.88 12.85
N LEU A 387 -3.37 11.07 13.48
CA LEU A 387 -2.25 11.41 14.36
C LEU A 387 -2.21 10.52 15.59
N LEU A 388 -3.36 10.28 16.24
CA LEU A 388 -3.44 9.37 17.37
C LEU A 388 -3.06 7.94 16.97
N ALA A 389 -3.55 7.44 15.82
CA ALA A 389 -3.19 6.12 15.36
C ALA A 389 -1.68 5.99 15.06
N ALA A 390 -1.05 7.01 14.46
CA ALA A 390 0.39 7.03 14.24
C ALA A 390 1.21 7.00 15.53
N LEU A 391 0.75 7.72 16.56
CA LEU A 391 1.41 7.76 17.88
C LEU A 391 1.27 6.42 18.61
N PHE A 392 0.05 5.90 18.72
CA PHE A 392 -0.24 4.72 19.54
C PHE A 392 0.08 3.37 18.85
N SER A 393 0.39 3.36 17.56
CA SER A 393 0.89 2.15 16.90
C SER A 393 2.35 1.79 17.25
N GLY A 394 3.03 2.61 18.07
CA GLY A 394 4.41 2.37 18.51
C GLY A 394 5.45 2.73 17.43
N ASN A 395 6.70 2.28 17.60
CA ASN A 395 7.81 2.67 16.72
C ASN A 395 8.00 1.77 15.49
N CYS A 396 7.35 0.60 15.44
CA CYS A 396 7.43 -0.31 14.28
C CYS A 396 6.42 0.11 13.22
N GLY A 397 6.87 0.19 11.97
CA GLY A 397 6.01 0.40 10.79
C GLY A 397 6.25 -0.69 9.76
N LEU A 398 5.37 -0.78 8.75
CA LEU A 398 5.49 -1.73 7.64
C LEU A 398 6.87 -1.66 6.95
N TYR A 399 7.42 -0.47 6.83
CA TYR A 399 8.67 -0.20 6.11
C TYR A 399 9.82 0.27 7.02
N ARG A 400 9.57 0.52 8.30
CA ARG A 400 10.62 0.83 9.28
C ARG A 400 11.15 -0.49 9.85
N ARG A 401 12.37 -0.86 9.48
CA ARG A 401 13.14 -1.80 10.28
C ARG A 401 13.25 -1.24 11.70
N LYS A 402 13.17 -2.15 12.69
CA LYS A 402 13.65 -1.91 14.04
C LYS A 402 15.11 -1.45 13.91
N LYS A 403 15.34 -0.15 13.64
CA LYS A 403 16.68 0.41 13.63
C LYS A 403 16.99 0.73 15.06
N LEU A 404 17.85 -0.15 15.64
CA LEU A 404 19.08 0.38 16.21
C LEU A 404 18.82 1.56 17.16
N MET A 405 18.28 1.26 18.31
CA MET A 405 18.78 1.81 19.54
C MET A 405 20.05 0.97 19.81
N ASP A 406 21.14 1.39 19.22
CA ASP A 406 22.52 1.16 19.62
C ASP A 406 23.23 2.52 19.55
#